data_64d385ef6db916e508e5adbc43ff907f
#
_entry.id   64d385ef6db916e508e5adbc43ff907f
#
_cell.length_a   1.000
_cell.length_b   1.000
_cell.length_c   1.000
_cell.angle_alpha   90.00
_cell.angle_beta   90.00
_cell.angle_gamma   90.00
#
_symmetry.space_group_name_H-M   'P 1'
#
loop_
_entity.id
_entity.type
_entity.pdbx_description
1 polymer ?
#
loop_
_entity_poly.entity_id
_entity_poly.type
_entity_poly.pdbx_seq_one_letter_code
_entity_poly.pdbx_strand_id
1 'polypeptide(L)'
;MITKNDIKHNFGTKCHNIVELFKNTNKLSTFMTKLEKQSLKDPDRYSINDYLGDGFEFLMEIFIKTHAYDNRIGITDYQPIQMNDHGVDGIGFNFLKEKCVIQHKYRANSNTLLTANEDHLSNMITDAIFTQGVKFDKENPPKVPVFYVFTTAKGLHYFTDNEMFKNHVKCFGYDDLRLMLQDNMPFWDLCREIANDFAPTKNNI
;
A
#
# COMPACT_ATOMS: atom_id res chain seq x y z
N MET A 1 -5.28 18.87 -3.96
CA MET A 1 -6.06 17.63 -4.26
C MET A 1 -5.21 16.81 -5.21
N ILE A 2 -5.05 15.52 -4.97
CA ILE A 2 -4.30 14.64 -5.88
C ILE A 2 -5.13 14.31 -7.12
N THR A 3 -4.44 14.04 -8.22
CA THR A 3 -5.01 13.74 -9.55
C THR A 3 -4.38 12.47 -10.11
N LYS A 4 -4.87 11.98 -11.26
CA LYS A 4 -4.23 10.86 -11.99
C LYS A 4 -2.72 11.09 -12.20
N ASN A 5 -2.29 12.32 -12.49
CA ASN A 5 -0.89 12.63 -12.77
C ASN A 5 0.03 12.44 -11.55
N ASP A 6 -0.55 12.49 -10.36
CA ASP A 6 0.16 12.27 -9.10
C ASP A 6 0.33 10.78 -8.79
N ILE A 7 -0.45 9.90 -9.44
CA ILE A 7 -0.39 8.45 -9.26
C ILE A 7 0.64 7.87 -10.21
N LYS A 8 1.63 7.18 -9.67
CA LYS A 8 2.75 6.60 -10.40
C LYS A 8 2.64 5.09 -10.59
N HIS A 9 1.85 4.42 -9.76
CA HIS A 9 1.66 2.98 -9.89
C HIS A 9 0.97 2.62 -11.20
N ASN A 10 1.53 1.67 -11.95
CA ASN A 10 1.12 1.37 -13.32
C ASN A 10 -0.18 0.52 -13.41
N PHE A 11 -0.71 0.03 -12.30
CA PHE A 11 -1.95 -0.75 -12.26
C PHE A 11 -3.11 -0.03 -12.94
N GLY A 12 -3.22 1.29 -12.75
CA GLY A 12 -4.27 2.10 -13.36
C GLY A 12 -4.31 2.01 -14.89
N THR A 13 -3.15 1.85 -15.54
CA THR A 13 -3.04 1.70 -17.00
C THR A 13 -3.16 0.26 -17.47
N LYS A 14 -2.81 -0.71 -16.63
CA LYS A 14 -2.86 -2.14 -16.94
C LYS A 14 -4.23 -2.77 -16.67
N CYS A 15 -4.98 -2.23 -15.73
CA CYS A 15 -6.28 -2.76 -15.32
C CYS A 15 -7.37 -2.34 -16.30
N HIS A 16 -7.91 -3.30 -17.09
CA HIS A 16 -8.95 -3.01 -18.09
C HIS A 16 -10.27 -2.48 -17.52
N ASN A 17 -10.57 -2.83 -16.28
CA ASN A 17 -11.85 -2.53 -15.64
C ASN A 17 -11.66 -1.73 -14.34
N ILE A 18 -10.68 -0.81 -14.33
CA ILE A 18 -10.36 -0.02 -13.14
C ILE A 18 -11.58 0.75 -12.61
N VAL A 19 -12.42 1.25 -13.49
CA VAL A 19 -13.65 1.96 -13.10
C VAL A 19 -14.59 1.06 -12.30
N GLU A 20 -14.74 -0.20 -12.69
CA GLU A 20 -15.63 -1.15 -11.98
C GLU A 20 -15.11 -1.53 -10.59
N LEU A 21 -13.78 -1.41 -10.33
CA LEU A 21 -13.25 -1.60 -8.98
C LEU A 21 -13.81 -0.55 -8.01
N PHE A 22 -13.92 0.68 -8.46
CA PHE A 22 -14.29 1.81 -7.60
C PHE A 22 -15.78 2.19 -7.68
N LYS A 23 -16.50 1.75 -8.71
CA LYS A 23 -17.94 1.99 -8.86
C LYS A 23 -18.72 1.43 -7.66
N ASN A 24 -19.49 2.26 -6.98
CA ASN A 24 -20.24 1.90 -5.78
C ASN A 24 -19.40 1.27 -4.66
N THR A 25 -18.11 1.59 -4.60
CA THR A 25 -17.20 1.19 -3.52
C THR A 25 -17.15 2.30 -2.48
N ASN A 26 -17.40 1.96 -1.22
CA ASN A 26 -17.40 2.86 -0.07
C ASN A 26 -16.68 2.29 1.15
N LYS A 27 -16.08 1.10 1.02
CA LYS A 27 -15.35 0.43 2.09
C LYS A 27 -14.33 -0.57 1.53
N LEU A 28 -13.29 -0.85 2.31
CA LEU A 28 -12.19 -1.74 1.95
C LEU A 28 -12.65 -3.14 1.53
N SER A 29 -13.57 -3.76 2.28
CA SER A 29 -14.06 -5.11 1.97
C SER A 29 -14.77 -5.20 0.60
N THR A 30 -15.50 -4.15 0.20
CA THR A 30 -16.13 -4.09 -1.13
C THR A 30 -15.06 -3.99 -2.22
N PHE A 31 -14.02 -3.17 -2.00
CA PHE A 31 -12.89 -3.09 -2.92
C PHE A 31 -12.19 -4.43 -3.09
N MET A 32 -11.82 -5.10 -1.98
CA MET A 32 -11.16 -6.41 -1.99
C MET A 32 -11.99 -7.45 -2.75
N THR A 33 -13.29 -7.56 -2.45
CA THR A 33 -14.19 -8.51 -3.15
C THR A 33 -14.23 -8.26 -4.67
N LYS A 34 -14.22 -7.01 -5.10
CA LYS A 34 -14.19 -6.67 -6.54
C LYS A 34 -12.84 -6.97 -7.17
N LEU A 35 -11.75 -6.66 -6.47
CA LEU A 35 -10.39 -6.95 -6.91
C LEU A 35 -10.21 -8.46 -7.13
N GLU A 36 -10.64 -9.29 -6.18
CA GLU A 36 -10.63 -10.76 -6.29
C GLU A 36 -11.46 -11.26 -7.48
N LYS A 37 -12.69 -10.74 -7.66
CA LYS A 37 -13.54 -11.12 -8.79
C LYS A 37 -12.94 -10.74 -10.14
N GLN A 38 -12.22 -9.63 -10.22
CA GLN A 38 -11.61 -9.19 -11.46
C GLN A 38 -10.33 -9.95 -11.78
N SER A 39 -9.52 -10.32 -10.77
CA SER A 39 -8.32 -11.11 -10.98
C SER A 39 -8.57 -12.46 -11.65
N LEU A 40 -9.79 -12.98 -11.54
CA LEU A 40 -10.21 -14.25 -12.16
C LEU A 40 -10.63 -14.12 -13.63
N LYS A 41 -10.78 -12.90 -14.16
CA LYS A 41 -11.34 -12.69 -15.51
C LYS A 41 -10.30 -12.75 -16.63
N ASP A 42 -9.04 -12.51 -16.31
CA ASP A 42 -7.94 -12.49 -17.31
C ASP A 42 -6.66 -13.14 -16.74
N PRO A 43 -6.74 -14.45 -16.39
CA PRO A 43 -5.62 -15.12 -15.72
C PRO A 43 -4.40 -15.31 -16.63
N ASP A 44 -4.59 -15.28 -17.96
CA ASP A 44 -3.50 -15.49 -18.93
C ASP A 44 -2.60 -14.24 -19.07
N ARG A 45 -3.13 -13.09 -18.71
CA ARG A 45 -2.45 -11.80 -18.87
C ARG A 45 -1.76 -11.32 -17.60
N TYR A 46 -2.25 -11.75 -16.45
CA TYR A 46 -1.79 -11.28 -15.14
C TYR A 46 -1.93 -12.41 -14.13
N SER A 47 -0.87 -12.74 -13.42
CA SER A 47 -1.04 -13.73 -12.33
C SER A 47 -2.04 -13.17 -11.31
N ILE A 48 -2.87 -14.04 -10.75
CA ILE A 48 -3.89 -13.64 -9.77
C ILE A 48 -3.23 -12.89 -8.59
N ASN A 49 -2.11 -13.41 -8.11
CA ASN A 49 -1.40 -12.83 -6.96
C ASN A 49 -0.82 -11.45 -7.28
N ASP A 50 -0.23 -11.27 -8.45
CA ASP A 50 0.31 -9.98 -8.88
C ASP A 50 -0.82 -8.97 -9.08
N TYR A 51 -1.96 -9.40 -9.65
CA TYR A 51 -3.12 -8.53 -9.81
C TYR A 51 -3.67 -8.03 -8.47
N LEU A 52 -3.76 -8.91 -7.48
CA LEU A 52 -4.23 -8.59 -6.15
C LEU A 52 -3.24 -7.68 -5.40
N GLY A 53 -1.95 -7.96 -5.52
CA GLY A 53 -0.86 -7.14 -4.98
C GLY A 53 -0.87 -5.73 -5.56
N ASP A 54 -0.72 -5.63 -6.88
CA ASP A 54 -0.67 -4.37 -7.62
C ASP A 54 -1.94 -3.51 -7.40
N GLY A 55 -3.11 -4.15 -7.37
CA GLY A 55 -4.38 -3.46 -7.11
C GLY A 55 -4.45 -2.87 -5.70
N PHE A 56 -3.93 -3.58 -4.71
CA PHE A 56 -3.85 -3.09 -3.35
C PHE A 56 -2.80 -1.97 -3.21
N GLU A 57 -1.63 -2.11 -3.83
CA GLU A 57 -0.59 -1.08 -3.87
C GLU A 57 -1.10 0.22 -4.50
N PHE A 58 -1.83 0.11 -5.62
CA PHE A 58 -2.48 1.25 -6.26
C PHE A 58 -3.45 1.98 -5.31
N LEU A 59 -4.30 1.23 -4.59
CA LEU A 59 -5.20 1.81 -3.60
C LEU A 59 -4.42 2.51 -2.48
N MET A 60 -3.33 1.89 -2.01
CA MET A 60 -2.52 2.44 -0.93
C MET A 60 -1.73 3.67 -1.39
N GLU A 61 -1.29 3.75 -2.64
CA GLU A 61 -0.69 4.99 -3.16
C GLU A 61 -1.67 6.16 -3.07
N ILE A 62 -2.92 5.97 -3.52
CA ILE A 62 -3.96 7.01 -3.41
C ILE A 62 -4.18 7.35 -1.94
N PHE A 63 -4.28 6.34 -1.08
CA PHE A 63 -4.55 6.51 0.34
C PHE A 63 -3.44 7.31 1.04
N ILE A 64 -2.18 6.92 0.90
CA ILE A 64 -1.04 7.58 1.55
C ILE A 64 -0.92 9.03 1.07
N LYS A 65 -1.01 9.27 -0.25
CA LYS A 65 -0.90 10.63 -0.81
C LYS A 65 -2.05 11.54 -0.38
N THR A 66 -3.27 11.00 -0.24
CA THR A 66 -4.43 11.75 0.23
C THR A 66 -4.29 12.12 1.71
N HIS A 67 -3.64 11.26 2.50
CA HIS A 67 -3.48 11.44 3.94
C HIS A 67 -2.06 11.87 4.34
N ALA A 68 -1.30 12.50 3.44
CA ALA A 68 0.09 12.90 3.66
C ALA A 68 0.31 13.80 4.90
N TYR A 69 -0.71 14.54 5.31
CA TYR A 69 -0.67 15.41 6.50
C TYR A 69 -1.48 14.85 7.68
N ASP A 70 -1.99 13.63 7.58
CA ASP A 70 -2.65 12.96 8.69
C ASP A 70 -1.59 12.38 9.64
N ASN A 71 -1.54 12.89 10.87
CA ASN A 71 -0.58 12.43 11.88
C ASN A 71 -0.69 10.93 12.22
N ARG A 72 -1.83 10.30 11.91
CA ARG A 72 -2.00 8.86 12.09
C ARG A 72 -1.15 8.07 11.10
N ILE A 73 -1.06 8.54 9.84
CA ILE A 73 -0.22 7.95 8.80
C ILE A 73 1.22 8.42 8.97
N GLY A 74 1.44 9.74 8.93
CA GLY A 74 2.73 10.37 9.18
C GLY A 74 3.74 10.21 8.05
N ILE A 75 3.28 9.95 6.80
CA ILE A 75 4.14 9.78 5.62
C ILE A 75 3.85 10.92 4.65
N THR A 76 4.90 11.66 4.27
CA THR A 76 4.84 12.69 3.22
C THR A 76 5.73 12.31 2.03
N ASP A 77 5.50 12.95 0.89
CA ASP A 77 6.29 12.80 -0.33
C ASP A 77 6.45 11.33 -0.79
N TYR A 78 5.37 10.54 -0.63
CA TYR A 78 5.36 9.13 -1.01
C TYR A 78 5.62 8.93 -2.50
N GLN A 79 6.56 8.04 -2.81
CA GLN A 79 6.92 7.61 -4.16
C GLN A 79 6.90 6.08 -4.21
N PRO A 80 6.08 5.43 -5.07
CA PRO A 80 6.13 4.00 -5.27
C PRO A 80 7.42 3.60 -5.97
N ILE A 81 7.95 2.42 -5.65
CA ILE A 81 9.08 1.79 -6.33
C ILE A 81 8.51 0.68 -7.23
N GLN A 82 8.73 0.80 -8.54
CA GLN A 82 8.13 -0.12 -9.53
C GLN A 82 9.11 -1.18 -10.08
N MET A 83 10.36 -1.16 -9.68
CA MET A 83 11.39 -2.05 -10.22
C MET A 83 12.28 -2.62 -9.13
N ASN A 84 12.61 -3.92 -9.27
CA ASN A 84 13.48 -4.69 -8.37
C ASN A 84 12.92 -4.79 -6.94
N ASP A 85 11.84 -5.52 -6.83
CA ASP A 85 11.15 -5.81 -5.57
C ASP A 85 12.05 -6.63 -4.63
N HIS A 86 12.80 -5.92 -3.80
CA HIS A 86 13.51 -6.50 -2.65
C HIS A 86 12.69 -6.35 -1.37
N GLY A 87 11.37 -6.12 -1.48
CA GLY A 87 10.44 -6.00 -0.37
C GLY A 87 10.17 -4.55 0.07
N VAL A 88 10.60 -3.54 -0.72
CA VAL A 88 10.23 -2.13 -0.52
C VAL A 88 9.37 -1.66 -1.69
N ASP A 89 8.08 -1.41 -1.45
CA ASP A 89 7.12 -0.99 -2.47
C ASP A 89 7.05 0.54 -2.61
N GLY A 90 7.63 1.27 -1.67
CA GLY A 90 7.68 2.72 -1.73
C GLY A 90 8.58 3.36 -0.71
N ILE A 91 8.91 4.62 -0.97
CA ILE A 91 9.67 5.49 -0.08
C ILE A 91 8.91 6.76 0.23
N GLY A 92 9.23 7.40 1.34
CA GLY A 92 8.65 8.67 1.75
C GLY A 92 9.47 9.29 2.87
N PHE A 93 8.87 10.27 3.54
CA PHE A 93 9.45 10.90 4.72
C PHE A 93 8.43 10.88 5.87
N ASN A 94 8.89 10.55 7.07
CA ASN A 94 8.06 10.67 8.27
C ASN A 94 7.93 12.15 8.70
N PHE A 95 7.17 12.43 9.75
CA PHE A 95 6.94 13.82 10.19
C PHE A 95 8.20 14.50 10.77
N LEU A 96 9.25 13.75 11.11
CA LEU A 96 10.57 14.31 11.46
C LEU A 96 11.47 14.52 10.22
N LYS A 97 10.94 14.33 9.01
CA LYS A 97 11.67 14.41 7.74
C LYS A 97 12.78 13.37 7.60
N GLU A 98 12.69 12.27 8.34
CA GLU A 98 13.56 11.13 8.16
C GLU A 98 13.00 10.25 7.03
N LYS A 99 13.90 9.74 6.17
CA LYS A 99 13.50 8.84 5.09
C LYS A 99 12.91 7.56 5.68
N CYS A 100 11.77 7.16 5.17
CA CYS A 100 11.09 5.93 5.56
C CYS A 100 10.77 5.08 4.33
N VAL A 101 10.58 3.79 4.55
CA VAL A 101 10.16 2.82 3.53
C VAL A 101 8.81 2.25 3.85
N ILE A 102 8.11 1.86 2.79
CA ILE A 102 6.76 1.36 2.86
C ILE A 102 6.71 0.01 2.14
N GLN A 103 6.04 -0.97 2.76
CA GLN A 103 5.68 -2.24 2.15
C GLN A 103 4.17 -2.43 2.18
N HIS A 104 3.62 -2.98 1.10
CA HIS A 104 2.22 -3.34 0.97
C HIS A 104 2.10 -4.86 0.88
N LYS A 105 1.16 -5.46 1.63
CA LYS A 105 0.92 -6.91 1.59
C LYS A 105 -0.57 -7.20 1.53
N TYR A 106 -1.00 -7.67 0.36
CA TYR A 106 -2.35 -8.22 0.21
C TYR A 106 -2.43 -9.63 0.81
N ARG A 107 -3.48 -9.89 1.56
CA ARG A 107 -3.86 -11.22 2.04
C ARG A 107 -5.38 -11.38 1.91
N ALA A 108 -5.81 -12.45 1.25
CA ALA A 108 -7.23 -12.75 1.09
C ALA A 108 -7.91 -13.04 2.44
N ASN A 109 -7.18 -13.65 3.37
CA ASN A 109 -7.66 -13.89 4.73
C ASN A 109 -7.19 -12.79 5.68
N SER A 110 -8.09 -11.88 6.03
CA SER A 110 -7.81 -10.76 6.93
C SER A 110 -7.56 -11.16 8.41
N ASN A 111 -7.79 -12.41 8.78
CA ASN A 111 -7.51 -12.90 10.14
C ASN A 111 -6.08 -13.42 10.30
N THR A 112 -5.31 -13.54 9.23
CA THR A 112 -3.90 -13.97 9.31
C THR A 112 -3.02 -12.84 9.84
N LEU A 113 -1.89 -13.22 10.43
CA LEU A 113 -0.82 -12.30 10.80
C LEU A 113 0.34 -12.46 9.82
N LEU A 114 0.97 -11.37 9.42
CA LEU A 114 2.20 -11.42 8.64
C LEU A 114 3.37 -11.84 9.52
N THR A 115 4.26 -12.65 8.97
CA THR A 115 5.49 -13.09 9.63
C THR A 115 6.72 -12.48 8.95
N ALA A 116 7.84 -12.34 9.68
CA ALA A 116 9.04 -11.73 9.11
C ALA A 116 9.62 -12.52 7.94
N ASN A 117 9.61 -13.83 8.04
CA ASN A 117 10.27 -14.71 7.06
C ASN A 117 9.36 -15.00 5.87
N GLU A 118 8.12 -15.42 6.11
CA GLU A 118 7.18 -15.80 5.06
C GLU A 118 6.70 -14.60 4.24
N ASP A 119 6.64 -13.43 4.86
CA ASP A 119 6.17 -12.20 4.22
C ASP A 119 7.32 -11.27 3.76
N HIS A 120 8.56 -11.77 3.80
CA HIS A 120 9.76 -11.05 3.34
C HIS A 120 10.00 -9.70 4.05
N LEU A 121 9.48 -9.49 5.26
CA LEU A 121 9.68 -8.24 6.00
C LEU A 121 11.13 -8.00 6.41
N SER A 122 11.90 -9.09 6.62
CA SER A 122 13.34 -9.00 6.83
C SER A 122 14.09 -8.43 5.62
N ASN A 123 13.63 -8.80 4.41
CA ASN A 123 14.19 -8.25 3.16
C ASN A 123 13.91 -6.75 3.04
N MET A 124 12.68 -6.32 3.37
CA MET A 124 12.33 -4.89 3.39
C MET A 124 13.30 -4.09 4.27
N ILE A 125 13.60 -4.57 5.48
CA ILE A 125 14.50 -3.86 6.39
C ILE A 125 15.92 -3.83 5.84
N THR A 126 16.40 -4.95 5.29
CA THR A 126 17.72 -5.04 4.70
C THR A 126 17.85 -4.08 3.51
N ASP A 127 16.89 -4.10 2.60
CA ASP A 127 16.87 -3.20 1.43
C ASP A 127 16.75 -1.74 1.85
N ALA A 128 15.90 -1.44 2.83
CA ALA A 128 15.73 -0.09 3.36
C ALA A 128 17.06 0.52 3.82
N ILE A 129 17.86 -0.24 4.54
CA ILE A 129 19.12 0.24 5.10
C ILE A 129 20.19 0.30 4.02
N PHE A 130 20.40 -0.77 3.26
CA PHE A 130 21.54 -0.90 2.35
C PHE A 130 21.29 -0.27 0.98
N THR A 131 20.05 -0.28 0.48
CA THR A 131 19.73 0.22 -0.86
C THR A 131 19.05 1.58 -0.81
N GLN A 132 18.06 1.73 0.08
CA GLN A 132 17.27 2.96 0.16
C GLN A 132 17.92 4.03 1.06
N GLY A 133 18.96 3.67 1.82
CA GLY A 133 19.69 4.59 2.67
C GLY A 133 18.89 5.11 3.87
N VAL A 134 17.96 4.30 4.38
CA VAL A 134 17.28 4.59 5.64
C VAL A 134 18.29 4.50 6.75
N LYS A 135 18.41 5.56 7.54
CA LYS A 135 19.31 5.59 8.68
C LYS A 135 18.69 4.83 9.84
N PHE A 136 19.34 3.75 10.23
CA PHE A 136 18.97 2.98 11.40
C PHE A 136 20.25 2.68 12.21
N ASP A 137 20.33 3.28 13.40
CA ASP A 137 21.40 3.04 14.35
C ASP A 137 20.81 2.39 15.60
N LYS A 138 21.34 1.23 15.99
CA LYS A 138 20.88 0.50 17.18
C LYS A 138 21.16 1.24 18.48
N GLU A 139 22.24 2.03 18.51
CA GLU A 139 22.63 2.82 19.69
C GLU A 139 21.82 4.10 19.80
N ASN A 140 21.41 4.67 18.65
CA ASN A 140 20.58 5.86 18.56
C ASN A 140 19.42 5.62 17.58
N PRO A 141 18.44 4.80 17.94
CA PRO A 141 17.35 4.44 17.04
C PRO A 141 16.48 5.65 16.71
N PRO A 142 15.82 5.62 15.52
CA PRO A 142 14.88 6.66 15.15
C PRO A 142 13.80 6.86 16.23
N LYS A 143 13.45 8.10 16.52
CA LYS A 143 12.42 8.44 17.53
C LYS A 143 11.00 8.09 17.07
N VAL A 144 10.82 7.89 15.77
CA VAL A 144 9.55 7.56 15.12
C VAL A 144 9.78 6.42 14.15
N PRO A 145 8.72 5.68 13.78
CA PRO A 145 8.86 4.61 12.80
C PRO A 145 9.45 5.10 11.48
N VAL A 146 10.34 4.28 10.91
CA VAL A 146 10.93 4.47 9.57
C VAL A 146 10.59 3.29 8.64
N PHE A 147 9.96 2.25 9.16
CA PHE A 147 9.45 1.11 8.41
C PHE A 147 7.93 1.06 8.55
N TYR A 148 7.22 1.10 7.44
CA TYR A 148 5.76 1.09 7.42
C TYR A 148 5.26 -0.12 6.64
N VAL A 149 4.26 -0.80 7.18
CA VAL A 149 3.59 -1.92 6.53
C VAL A 149 2.10 -1.63 6.46
N PHE A 150 1.54 -1.67 5.26
CA PHE A 150 0.10 -1.62 5.03
C PHE A 150 -0.35 -2.99 4.56
N THR A 151 -1.37 -3.56 5.19
CA THR A 151 -1.78 -4.91 4.85
C THR A 151 -3.28 -5.16 5.04
N THR A 152 -3.82 -6.04 4.20
CA THR A 152 -5.16 -6.60 4.39
C THR A 152 -5.17 -7.78 5.37
N ALA A 153 -4.03 -8.21 5.89
CA ALA A 153 -3.94 -9.12 7.04
C ALA A 153 -4.32 -8.40 8.35
N LYS A 154 -4.54 -9.15 9.42
CA LYS A 154 -4.84 -8.59 10.75
C LYS A 154 -3.75 -7.66 11.27
N GLY A 155 -2.49 -7.91 10.92
CA GLY A 155 -1.32 -7.16 11.36
C GLY A 155 -0.07 -8.00 11.30
N LEU A 156 0.95 -7.61 12.06
CA LEU A 156 2.20 -8.34 12.19
C LEU A 156 2.13 -9.34 13.35
N HIS A 157 2.71 -10.51 13.13
CA HIS A 157 3.08 -11.38 14.25
C HIS A 157 4.26 -10.74 14.97
N TYR A 158 4.05 -10.28 16.18
CA TYR A 158 5.13 -9.67 16.95
C TYR A 158 6.15 -10.74 17.30
N PHE A 159 7.36 -10.56 16.79
CA PHE A 159 8.53 -11.28 17.31
C PHE A 159 8.81 -10.71 18.69
N THR A 160 8.46 -11.46 19.70
CA THR A 160 8.60 -11.07 21.11
C THR A 160 10.00 -10.66 21.49
N ASP A 161 11.01 -11.05 20.68
CA ASP A 161 12.42 -10.89 20.98
C ASP A 161 13.17 -9.89 20.08
N ASN A 162 12.51 -9.27 19.09
CA ASN A 162 13.16 -8.30 18.21
C ASN A 162 12.64 -6.88 18.45
N GLU A 163 13.32 -6.16 19.36
CA GLU A 163 12.98 -4.76 19.68
C GLU A 163 12.96 -3.83 18.47
N MET A 164 13.74 -4.15 17.43
CA MET A 164 13.77 -3.39 16.18
C MET A 164 12.39 -3.38 15.51
N PHE A 165 11.75 -4.55 15.39
CA PHE A 165 10.41 -4.63 14.82
C PHE A 165 9.37 -3.93 15.70
N LYS A 166 9.47 -4.12 17.00
CA LYS A 166 8.47 -3.62 17.95
C LYS A 166 8.39 -2.10 17.97
N ASN A 167 9.53 -1.42 17.88
CA ASN A 167 9.63 0.02 18.11
C ASN A 167 9.72 0.85 16.82
N HIS A 168 10.12 0.25 15.69
CA HIS A 168 10.47 0.98 14.48
C HIS A 168 9.65 0.60 13.26
N VAL A 169 8.84 -0.46 13.36
CA VAL A 169 7.87 -0.85 12.33
C VAL A 169 6.47 -0.40 12.77
N LYS A 170 5.83 0.40 11.94
CA LYS A 170 4.42 0.77 12.09
C LYS A 170 3.60 -0.04 11.09
N CYS A 171 2.69 -0.85 11.60
CA CYS A 171 1.78 -1.65 10.77
C CYS A 171 0.37 -1.08 10.81
N PHE A 172 -0.22 -0.92 9.64
CA PHE A 172 -1.64 -0.67 9.44
C PHE A 172 -2.26 -1.97 8.92
N GLY A 173 -2.88 -2.72 9.83
CA GLY A 173 -3.58 -3.96 9.51
C GLY A 173 -4.96 -3.71 8.93
N TYR A 174 -5.66 -4.82 8.62
CA TYR A 174 -7.01 -4.76 8.03
C TYR A 174 -7.98 -3.88 8.84
N ASP A 175 -8.00 -4.01 10.16
CA ASP A 175 -8.93 -3.26 10.99
C ASP A 175 -8.61 -1.76 11.01
N ASP A 176 -7.33 -1.38 11.02
CA ASP A 176 -6.92 0.02 10.94
C ASP A 176 -7.38 0.63 9.61
N LEU A 177 -7.06 -0.06 8.50
CA LEU A 177 -7.45 0.39 7.16
C LEU A 177 -8.97 0.40 6.99
N ARG A 178 -9.66 -0.60 7.52
CA ARG A 178 -11.12 -0.66 7.49
C ARG A 178 -11.74 0.56 8.18
N LEU A 179 -11.27 0.91 9.38
CA LEU A 179 -11.78 2.07 10.12
C LEU A 179 -11.51 3.40 9.41
N MET A 180 -10.35 3.54 8.76
CA MET A 180 -9.97 4.76 8.06
C MET A 180 -10.70 4.93 6.72
N LEU A 181 -11.09 3.82 6.08
CA LEU A 181 -11.70 3.79 4.74
C LEU A 181 -13.21 3.55 4.76
N GLN A 182 -13.78 3.08 5.89
CA GLN A 182 -15.22 2.84 5.97
C GLN A 182 -15.97 4.16 5.89
N ASP A 183 -16.89 4.25 4.94
CA ASP A 183 -17.77 5.43 4.71
C ASP A 183 -17.00 6.76 4.53
N ASN A 184 -15.70 6.69 4.20
CA ASN A 184 -14.89 7.84 3.81
C ASN A 184 -15.24 8.25 2.37
N MET A 185 -16.41 8.83 2.18
CA MET A 185 -16.92 9.18 0.86
C MET A 185 -15.98 10.08 0.07
N PRO A 186 -15.36 11.14 0.65
CA PRO A 186 -14.42 11.98 -0.10
C PRO A 186 -13.24 11.18 -0.68
N PHE A 187 -12.72 10.21 0.06
CA PHE A 187 -11.65 9.33 -0.43
C PHE A 187 -12.13 8.42 -1.59
N TRP A 188 -13.31 7.80 -1.44
CA TRP A 188 -13.84 6.92 -2.47
C TRP A 188 -14.30 7.67 -3.73
N ASP A 189 -14.80 8.91 -3.57
CA ASP A 189 -15.10 9.79 -4.70
C ASP A 189 -13.83 10.12 -5.48
N LEU A 190 -12.75 10.48 -4.79
CA LEU A 190 -11.45 10.73 -5.41
C LEU A 190 -10.92 9.48 -6.12
N CYS A 191 -11.04 8.29 -5.53
CA CYS A 191 -10.66 7.04 -6.20
C CYS A 191 -11.46 6.82 -7.50
N ARG A 192 -12.77 7.15 -7.51
CA ARG A 192 -13.60 7.08 -8.71
C ARG A 192 -13.17 8.07 -9.79
N GLU A 193 -12.86 9.30 -9.41
CA GLU A 193 -12.35 10.33 -10.34
C GLU A 193 -11.04 9.87 -10.98
N ILE A 194 -10.08 9.44 -10.17
CA ILE A 194 -8.79 8.91 -10.65
C ILE A 194 -9.00 7.71 -11.57
N ALA A 195 -9.87 6.76 -11.20
CA ALA A 195 -10.16 5.58 -12.02
C ALA A 195 -10.81 5.95 -13.38
N ASN A 196 -11.71 6.92 -13.40
CA ASN A 196 -12.32 7.42 -14.64
C ASN A 196 -11.27 8.06 -15.57
N ASP A 197 -10.29 8.77 -15.02
CA ASP A 197 -9.21 9.36 -15.79
C ASP A 197 -8.27 8.31 -16.41
N PHE A 198 -8.16 7.13 -15.80
CA PHE A 198 -7.43 5.99 -16.37
C PHE A 198 -8.23 5.20 -17.40
N ALA A 199 -9.56 5.36 -17.43
CA ALA A 199 -10.39 4.65 -18.39
C ALA A 199 -10.01 5.03 -19.83
N PRO A 200 -9.97 4.07 -20.78
CA PRO A 200 -9.71 4.40 -22.16
C PRO A 200 -10.80 5.35 -22.67
N THR A 201 -10.39 6.47 -23.23
CA THR A 201 -11.31 7.39 -23.91
C THR A 201 -12.00 6.66 -25.06
N LYS A 202 -13.34 6.71 -25.11
CA LYS A 202 -14.16 6.05 -26.14
C LYS A 202 -13.92 6.54 -27.59
N ASN A 203 -12.88 7.33 -27.82
CA ASN A 203 -12.65 8.02 -29.10
C ASN A 203 -11.58 7.38 -30.00
N ASN A 204 -11.27 6.10 -29.83
CA ASN A 204 -10.40 5.37 -30.76
C ASN A 204 -11.04 4.03 -31.19
N ILE A 205 -12.19 4.11 -31.86
CA ILE A 205 -12.71 3.06 -32.72
C ILE A 205 -12.97 3.69 -34.09
#